data_186f09c7d8f5c0d306a79513e53b212a
#
_entry.id   186f09c7d8f5c0d306a79513e53b212a
#
_cell.length_a   1.000
_cell.length_b   1.000
_cell.length_c   1.000
_cell.angle_alpha   90.00
_cell.angle_beta   90.00
_cell.angle_gamma   90.00
#
_symmetry.space_group_name_H-M   'P 1'
#
loop_
_entity.id
_entity.type
_entity.pdbx_description
1 polymer ?
#
loop_
_entity_poly.entity_id
_entity_poly.type
_entity_poly.pdbx_seq_one_letter_code
_entity_poly.pdbx_strand_id
1 'polypeptide(L)' 'LKRAERQELQSLLTQAGYSTGGVDGRIGPNTVEAIRGYQKRIGMEPDGHPSVALLTRLRG' A
#
# COMPACT_ATOMS: atom_id res chain seq x y z
N LEU A 1 -8.33 -4.71 7.16
CA LEU A 1 -7.92 -3.35 7.55
C LEU A 1 -9.11 -2.42 7.61
N LYS A 2 -9.15 -1.56 8.61
CA LYS A 2 -10.15 -0.51 8.70
C LYS A 2 -9.82 0.60 7.70
N ARG A 3 -10.81 1.46 7.43
CA ARG A 3 -10.62 2.56 6.47
C ARG A 3 -9.44 3.44 6.82
N ALA A 4 -9.29 3.80 8.10
CA ALA A 4 -8.17 4.65 8.54
C ALA A 4 -6.82 3.98 8.27
N GLU A 5 -6.75 2.66 8.43
CA GLU A 5 -5.54 1.89 8.14
C GLU A 5 -5.25 1.84 6.65
N ARG A 6 -6.29 1.72 5.81
CA ARG A 6 -6.11 1.75 4.36
C ARG A 6 -5.65 3.12 3.89
N GLN A 7 -6.18 4.18 4.51
CA GLN A 7 -5.71 5.54 4.21
C GLN A 7 -4.26 5.74 4.60
N GLU A 8 -3.87 5.23 5.77
CA GLU A 8 -2.49 5.28 6.21
C GLU A 8 -1.58 4.54 5.23
N LEU A 9 -1.99 3.37 4.80
CA LEU A 9 -1.24 2.55 3.84
C LEU A 9 -1.04 3.32 2.52
N GLN A 10 -2.10 3.95 2.00
CA GLN A 10 -2.01 4.75 0.78
C GLN A 10 -1.06 5.93 0.94
N SER A 11 -1.14 6.60 2.08
CA SER A 11 -0.26 7.73 2.38
C SER A 11 1.21 7.30 2.45
N LEU A 12 1.49 6.19 3.13
CA LEU A 12 2.84 5.66 3.25
C LEU A 12 3.40 5.20 1.91
N LEU A 13 2.56 4.57 1.07
CA LEU A 13 2.96 4.17 -0.28
C LEU A 13 3.35 5.40 -1.11
N THR A 14 2.54 6.44 -1.04
CA THR A 14 2.82 7.69 -1.77
C THR A 14 4.15 8.29 -1.31
N GLN A 15 4.38 8.32 0.00
CA GLN A 15 5.65 8.83 0.55
C GLN A 15 6.84 7.99 0.11
N ALA A 16 6.63 6.70 -0.09
CA ALA A 16 7.69 5.79 -0.57
C ALA A 16 7.91 5.87 -2.08
N GLY A 17 7.16 6.71 -2.78
CA GLY A 17 7.30 6.90 -4.23
C GLY A 17 6.34 6.08 -5.08
N TYR A 18 5.34 5.46 -4.47
CA TYR A 18 4.35 4.65 -5.20
C TYR A 18 3.00 5.35 -5.18
N SER A 19 2.63 5.94 -6.31
CA SER A 19 1.37 6.69 -6.42
C SER A 19 0.16 5.77 -6.32
N THR A 20 -0.80 6.16 -5.48
CA THR A 20 -2.05 5.42 -5.29
C THR A 20 -3.24 6.12 -5.93
N GLY A 21 -3.00 7.31 -6.51
CA GLY A 21 -4.06 8.11 -7.10
C GLY A 21 -4.86 8.92 -6.07
N GLY A 22 -4.52 8.81 -4.79
CA GLY A 22 -5.18 9.55 -3.72
C GLY A 22 -5.26 8.74 -2.45
N VAL A 23 -5.62 9.41 -1.35
CA VAL A 23 -5.73 8.78 -0.03
C VAL A 23 -7.20 8.83 0.38
N ASP A 24 -7.97 7.86 -0.10
CA ASP A 24 -9.42 7.80 0.11
C ASP A 24 -9.88 6.55 0.86
N GLY A 25 -8.95 5.64 1.17
CA GLY A 25 -9.26 4.38 1.83
C GLY A 25 -9.82 3.32 0.90
N ARG A 26 -9.93 3.60 -0.39
CA ARG A 26 -10.42 2.65 -1.39
C ARG A 26 -9.25 1.96 -2.07
N ILE A 27 -9.30 0.65 -2.13
CA ILE A 27 -8.23 -0.13 -2.77
C ILE A 27 -8.65 -0.40 -4.22
N GLY A 28 -8.38 0.57 -5.07
CA GLY A 28 -8.63 0.46 -6.50
C GLY A 28 -7.38 0.04 -7.27
N PRO A 29 -7.45 0.04 -8.62
CA PRO A 29 -6.35 -0.44 -9.46
C PRO A 29 -5.02 0.27 -9.20
N ASN A 30 -5.04 1.58 -8.99
CA ASN A 30 -3.81 2.33 -8.75
C ASN A 30 -3.15 1.92 -7.45
N THR A 31 -3.95 1.72 -6.39
CA THR A 31 -3.43 1.28 -5.10
C THR A 31 -2.88 -0.14 -5.20
N VAL A 32 -3.57 -1.04 -5.91
CA VAL A 32 -3.10 -2.41 -6.12
C VAL A 32 -1.73 -2.41 -6.80
N GLU A 33 -1.56 -1.62 -7.85
CA GLU A 33 -0.28 -1.53 -8.55
C GLU A 33 0.82 -0.93 -7.67
N ALA A 34 0.48 0.06 -6.86
CA ALA A 34 1.42 0.64 -5.92
C ALA A 34 1.89 -0.40 -4.90
N ILE A 35 0.95 -1.18 -4.36
CA ILE A 35 1.26 -2.25 -3.42
C ILE A 35 2.19 -3.28 -4.07
N ARG A 36 1.87 -3.73 -5.29
CA ARG A 36 2.70 -4.70 -6.00
C ARG A 36 4.12 -4.20 -6.19
N GLY A 37 4.28 -2.97 -6.62
CA GLY A 37 5.60 -2.38 -6.82
C GLY A 37 6.42 -2.36 -5.54
N TYR A 38 5.79 -1.95 -4.44
CA TYR A 38 6.44 -1.93 -3.15
C TYR A 38 6.80 -3.34 -2.66
N GLN A 39 5.85 -4.28 -2.79
CA GLN A 39 6.08 -5.68 -2.39
C GLN A 39 7.26 -6.30 -3.12
N LYS A 40 7.37 -6.09 -4.43
CA LYS A 40 8.50 -6.56 -5.22
C LYS A 40 9.81 -6.01 -4.69
N ARG A 41 9.81 -4.73 -4.35
CA ARG A 41 11.02 -4.06 -3.88
C ARG A 41 11.53 -4.64 -2.57
N ILE A 42 10.64 -5.00 -1.66
CA ILE A 42 11.02 -5.51 -0.34
C ILE A 42 11.05 -7.04 -0.26
N GLY A 43 10.84 -7.72 -1.38
CA GLY A 43 10.90 -9.18 -1.42
C GLY A 43 9.68 -9.89 -0.88
N MET A 44 8.54 -9.20 -0.82
CA MET A 44 7.26 -9.84 -0.48
C MET A 44 6.60 -10.39 -1.73
N GLU A 45 5.68 -11.34 -1.55
CA GLU A 45 4.82 -11.83 -2.62
C GLU A 45 4.03 -10.66 -3.22
N PRO A 46 4.15 -10.37 -4.52
CA PRO A 46 3.50 -9.21 -5.11
C PRO A 46 2.03 -9.50 -5.44
N ASP A 47 1.23 -9.80 -4.44
CA ASP A 47 -0.20 -10.10 -4.61
C ASP A 47 -1.07 -8.85 -4.71
N GLY A 48 -0.54 -7.69 -4.37
CA GLY A 48 -1.28 -6.43 -4.45
C GLY A 48 -2.35 -6.26 -3.39
N HIS A 49 -2.39 -7.12 -2.38
CA HIS A 49 -3.40 -7.04 -1.33
C HIS A 49 -2.90 -6.28 -0.11
N PRO A 50 -3.71 -5.34 0.41
CA PRO A 50 -3.37 -4.68 1.67
C PRO A 50 -3.48 -5.68 2.83
N SER A 51 -2.55 -5.56 3.78
CA SER A 51 -2.52 -6.44 4.93
C SER A 51 -1.84 -5.73 6.10
N VAL A 52 -2.04 -6.27 7.30
CA VAL A 52 -1.35 -5.77 8.49
C VAL A 52 0.16 -5.93 8.33
N ALA A 53 0.61 -7.06 7.77
CA ALA A 53 2.05 -7.29 7.52
C ALA A 53 2.63 -6.21 6.58
N LEU A 54 1.90 -5.89 5.52
CA LEU A 54 2.32 -4.86 4.57
C LEU A 54 2.39 -3.48 5.26
N LEU A 55 1.35 -3.14 6.02
CA LEU A 55 1.31 -1.87 6.73
C LEU A 55 2.46 -1.74 7.72
N THR A 56 2.77 -2.82 8.44
CA THR A 56 3.88 -2.86 9.38
C THR A 56 5.21 -2.59 8.68
N ARG A 57 5.41 -3.20 7.51
CA ARG A 57 6.63 -2.97 6.72
C ARG A 57 6.72 -1.52 6.26
N LEU A 58 5.61 -0.93 5.85
CA LEU A 58 5.57 0.47 5.41
C LEU A 58 5.85 1.45 6.56
N ARG A 59 5.43 1.11 7.76
CA ARG A 59 5.70 1.95 8.94
C ARG A 59 7.19 1.97 9.31
N GLY A 60 7.94 1.04 8.83
CA GLY A 60 9.35 0.92 9.12
C GLY A 60 9.60 0.06 10.30
#